data_ec88972345207e2015e5a51edcbb683b
#
_entry.id   ec88972345207e2015e5a51edcbb683b
#
_cell.length_a   1.000
_cell.length_b   1.000
_cell.length_c   1.000
_cell.angle_alpha   90.00
_cell.angle_beta   90.00
_cell.angle_gamma   90.00
#
_symmetry.space_group_name_H-M   'P 1'
#
loop_
_entity.id
_entity.type
_entity.pdbx_description
1 polymer ?
#
loop_
_entity_poly.entity_id
_entity_poly.type
_entity_poly.pdbx_seq_one_letter_code
_entity_poly.pdbx_strand_id
1 'polypeptide(L)'
;MNLRSVAVAVAALLLLSGCAAPGAVTTRDAPPWPRPTDLTARAESAGLRNVWGERLAEHVHTHLTILDGDEPVTVPANIGHSDDRKFAAEIHTHNTSGIVHVESPTEQTFTLGQFFDEWGVSLGPEHVGGLRGELTVWVDGHRRIGNPRSIELTDLRQVVLVVTTVGEVPHLPAPFDWPPQYD
;
A
#
# COMPACT_ATOMS: atom_id res chain seq x y z
N MET A 1 49.45 34.60 -50.05
CA MET A 1 48.31 33.75 -50.38
C MET A 1 48.08 32.85 -49.18
N ASN A 2 47.19 33.26 -48.25
CA ASN A 2 47.02 32.64 -46.93
C ASN A 2 45.83 31.69 -46.96
N LEU A 3 46.08 30.36 -46.86
CA LEU A 3 45.05 29.36 -46.63
C LEU A 3 44.70 29.34 -45.13
N ARG A 4 43.43 29.68 -44.81
CA ARG A 4 42.86 29.50 -43.47
C ARG A 4 42.22 28.13 -43.40
N SER A 5 42.77 27.27 -42.54
CA SER A 5 42.19 26.00 -42.20
C SER A 5 40.97 26.21 -41.26
N VAL A 6 39.81 25.73 -41.70
CA VAL A 6 38.59 25.71 -40.87
C VAL A 6 38.52 24.35 -40.19
N ALA A 7 38.66 24.34 -38.87
CA ALA A 7 38.45 23.16 -38.06
C ALA A 7 36.93 23.00 -37.76
N VAL A 8 36.32 21.92 -38.24
CA VAL A 8 34.95 21.55 -37.92
C VAL A 8 34.98 20.71 -36.64
N ALA A 9 34.46 21.25 -35.52
CA ALA A 9 34.25 20.52 -34.32
C ALA A 9 32.93 19.74 -34.40
N VAL A 10 32.99 18.41 -34.44
CA VAL A 10 31.82 17.54 -34.34
C VAL A 10 31.54 17.33 -32.85
N ALA A 11 30.47 17.95 -32.36
CA ALA A 11 29.97 17.71 -31.00
C ALA A 11 29.13 16.41 -31.01
N ALA A 12 29.66 15.35 -30.41
CA ALA A 12 28.93 14.11 -30.15
C ALA A 12 27.94 14.30 -29.01
N LEU A 13 26.65 14.35 -29.31
CA LEU A 13 25.57 14.38 -28.33
C LEU A 13 25.35 12.96 -27.80
N LEU A 14 25.86 12.67 -26.61
CA LEU A 14 25.56 11.43 -25.88
C LEU A 14 24.13 11.52 -25.31
N LEU A 15 23.17 10.85 -25.97
CA LEU A 15 21.86 10.62 -25.44
C LEU A 15 21.95 9.56 -24.33
N LEU A 16 21.98 10.01 -23.09
CA LEU A 16 21.75 9.14 -21.92
C LEU A 16 20.28 8.74 -21.91
N SER A 17 19.97 7.59 -22.53
CA SER A 17 18.68 6.93 -22.32
C SER A 17 18.65 6.38 -20.89
N GLY A 18 18.16 7.19 -19.95
CA GLY A 18 17.83 6.73 -18.62
C GLY A 18 16.66 5.75 -18.71
N CYS A 19 16.92 4.45 -18.52
CA CYS A 19 15.86 3.49 -18.21
C CYS A 19 15.30 3.86 -16.83
N ALA A 20 14.21 4.64 -16.81
CA ALA A 20 13.40 4.78 -15.62
C ALA A 20 12.84 3.38 -15.31
N ALA A 21 13.16 2.81 -14.17
CA ALA A 21 12.45 1.65 -13.66
C ALA A 21 10.95 1.99 -13.63
N PRO A 22 10.06 1.06 -14.03
CA PRO A 22 8.63 1.31 -13.93
C PRO A 22 8.32 1.54 -12.44
N GLY A 23 8.12 2.80 -12.07
CA GLY A 23 7.68 3.15 -10.74
C GLY A 23 6.33 2.50 -10.48
N ALA A 24 6.11 1.98 -9.28
CA ALA A 24 4.82 1.45 -8.90
C ALA A 24 3.73 2.49 -9.19
N VAL A 25 2.79 2.14 -10.07
CA VAL A 25 1.67 3.01 -10.39
C VAL A 25 0.72 2.97 -9.20
N THR A 26 0.59 4.08 -8.48
CA THR A 26 -0.40 4.23 -7.41
C THR A 26 -1.61 4.98 -7.93
N THR A 27 -2.81 4.48 -7.64
CA THR A 27 -4.04 5.18 -8.01
C THR A 27 -4.40 6.25 -6.99
N ARG A 28 -4.87 7.38 -7.51
CA ARG A 28 -5.52 8.45 -6.76
C ARG A 28 -6.99 8.63 -7.17
N ASP A 29 -7.51 7.64 -7.87
CA ASP A 29 -8.92 7.64 -8.27
C ASP A 29 -9.81 7.41 -7.05
N ALA A 30 -11.10 7.75 -7.19
CA ALA A 30 -12.11 7.44 -6.18
C ALA A 30 -12.35 5.93 -6.10
N PRO A 31 -12.79 5.41 -4.93
CA PRO A 31 -13.16 4.00 -4.79
C PRO A 31 -14.38 3.64 -5.69
N PRO A 32 -14.62 2.35 -5.97
CA PRO A 32 -13.91 1.20 -5.43
C PRO A 32 -12.56 0.97 -6.12
N TRP A 33 -11.52 0.71 -5.34
CA TRP A 33 -10.20 0.39 -5.89
C TRP A 33 -10.08 -1.12 -6.09
N PRO A 34 -9.81 -1.57 -7.32
CA PRO A 34 -9.66 -3.00 -7.60
C PRO A 34 -8.37 -3.56 -6.99
N ARG A 35 -8.33 -4.88 -6.80
CA ARG A 35 -7.06 -5.56 -6.53
C ARG A 35 -6.14 -5.48 -7.75
N PRO A 36 -4.82 -5.41 -7.56
CA PRO A 36 -3.87 -5.46 -8.67
C PRO A 36 -3.84 -6.86 -9.32
N THR A 37 -3.43 -6.91 -10.59
CA THR A 37 -3.27 -8.17 -11.34
C THR A 37 -1.80 -8.56 -11.54
N ASP A 38 -0.89 -7.62 -11.35
CA ASP A 38 0.56 -7.72 -11.49
C ASP A 38 1.24 -8.00 -10.13
N LEU A 39 0.84 -9.10 -9.46
CA LEU A 39 1.19 -9.39 -8.07
C LEU A 39 2.70 -9.33 -7.79
N THR A 40 3.53 -9.95 -8.65
CA THR A 40 4.98 -9.97 -8.46
C THR A 40 5.58 -8.56 -8.50
N ALA A 41 5.22 -7.78 -9.53
CA ALA A 41 5.75 -6.41 -9.67
C ALA A 41 5.29 -5.51 -8.52
N ARG A 42 4.08 -5.71 -7.99
CA ARG A 42 3.56 -4.98 -6.84
C ARG A 42 4.29 -5.33 -5.56
N ALA A 43 4.43 -6.61 -5.25
CA ALA A 43 5.18 -7.06 -4.08
C ALA A 43 6.62 -6.53 -4.12
N GLU A 44 7.33 -6.68 -5.24
CA GLU A 44 8.68 -6.16 -5.41
C GLU A 44 8.77 -4.64 -5.20
N SER A 45 7.80 -3.88 -5.72
CA SER A 45 7.75 -2.42 -5.54
C SER A 45 7.48 -1.99 -4.10
N ALA A 46 6.78 -2.81 -3.33
CA ALA A 46 6.53 -2.62 -1.91
C ALA A 46 7.69 -3.16 -1.02
N GLY A 47 8.71 -3.77 -1.63
CA GLY A 47 9.81 -4.42 -0.91
C GLY A 47 9.40 -5.73 -0.24
N LEU A 48 8.38 -6.41 -0.79
CA LEU A 48 7.83 -7.67 -0.30
C LEU A 48 8.26 -8.84 -1.19
N ARG A 49 8.26 -10.04 -0.61
CA ARG A 49 8.61 -11.29 -1.31
C ARG A 49 7.40 -12.20 -1.43
N ASN A 50 7.46 -13.13 -2.38
CA ASN A 50 6.56 -14.28 -2.39
C ASN A 50 7.02 -15.32 -1.38
N VAL A 51 6.17 -15.62 -0.41
CA VAL A 51 6.43 -16.58 0.68
C VAL A 51 5.55 -17.83 0.59
N TRP A 52 4.91 -18.06 -0.56
CA TRP A 52 4.05 -19.23 -0.78
C TRP A 52 4.76 -20.55 -0.46
N GLY A 53 4.22 -21.27 0.53
CA GLY A 53 4.74 -22.58 0.95
C GLY A 53 6.02 -22.52 1.78
N GLU A 54 6.48 -21.35 2.17
CA GLU A 54 7.59 -21.21 3.11
C GLU A 54 7.16 -21.51 4.55
N ARG A 55 8.13 -21.86 5.40
CA ARG A 55 7.89 -21.94 6.83
C ARG A 55 7.93 -20.54 7.42
N LEU A 56 6.85 -20.14 8.07
CA LEU A 56 6.71 -18.80 8.65
C LEU A 56 7.33 -18.76 10.04
N ALA A 57 8.04 -17.66 10.33
CA ALA A 57 8.47 -17.26 11.67
C ALA A 57 7.52 -16.22 12.27
N GLU A 58 6.83 -15.46 11.40
CA GLU A 58 5.85 -14.44 11.77
C GLU A 58 4.54 -14.70 11.03
N HIS A 59 3.42 -14.65 11.76
CA HIS A 59 2.07 -14.72 11.20
C HIS A 59 1.14 -13.92 12.10
N VAL A 60 0.86 -12.67 11.72
CA VAL A 60 0.04 -11.73 12.48
C VAL A 60 -1.03 -11.10 11.61
N HIS A 61 -2.04 -10.51 12.23
CA HIS A 61 -3.22 -9.98 11.55
C HIS A 61 -3.50 -8.56 12.01
N THR A 62 -3.67 -7.65 11.06
CA THR A 62 -4.11 -6.27 11.31
C THR A 62 -5.43 -6.03 10.59
N HIS A 63 -6.39 -5.39 11.23
CA HIS A 63 -7.63 -5.00 10.57
C HIS A 63 -7.56 -3.56 10.06
N LEU A 64 -7.95 -3.35 8.81
CA LEU A 64 -8.01 -2.04 8.15
C LEU A 64 -9.47 -1.70 7.81
N THR A 65 -9.96 -0.61 8.39
CA THR A 65 -11.23 0.04 7.99
C THR A 65 -10.92 1.33 7.24
N ILE A 66 -11.58 1.56 6.12
CA ILE A 66 -11.54 2.82 5.38
C ILE A 66 -12.97 3.33 5.23
N LEU A 67 -13.21 4.59 5.58
CA LEU A 67 -14.51 5.25 5.47
C LEU A 67 -14.40 6.54 4.63
N ASP A 68 -15.40 6.75 3.77
CA ASP A 68 -15.67 8.03 3.10
C ASP A 68 -16.90 8.66 3.77
N GLY A 69 -16.68 9.58 4.70
CA GLY A 69 -17.67 9.94 5.71
C GLY A 69 -18.00 8.74 6.60
N ASP A 70 -19.26 8.32 6.58
CA ASP A 70 -19.74 7.12 7.28
C ASP A 70 -19.84 5.90 6.36
N GLU A 71 -19.54 6.03 5.07
CA GLU A 71 -19.67 4.95 4.09
C GLU A 71 -18.39 4.09 4.01
N PRO A 72 -18.50 2.77 4.19
CA PRO A 72 -17.33 1.90 4.15
C PRO A 72 -16.78 1.73 2.74
N VAL A 73 -15.46 1.86 2.61
CA VAL A 73 -14.72 1.57 1.39
C VAL A 73 -14.14 0.15 1.49
N THR A 74 -14.55 -0.72 0.59
CA THR A 74 -14.14 -2.12 0.61
C THR A 74 -12.65 -2.28 0.31
N VAL A 75 -11.94 -2.98 1.18
CA VAL A 75 -10.61 -3.53 0.90
C VAL A 75 -10.81 -4.84 0.13
N PRO A 76 -10.31 -4.97 -1.11
CA PRO A 76 -10.53 -6.16 -1.92
C PRO A 76 -9.92 -7.43 -1.34
N ALA A 77 -10.53 -8.56 -1.68
CA ALA A 77 -9.92 -9.86 -1.50
C ALA A 77 -8.69 -10.04 -2.41
N ASN A 78 -7.74 -10.86 -1.96
CA ASN A 78 -6.59 -11.31 -2.75
C ASN A 78 -5.68 -10.18 -3.27
N ILE A 79 -5.51 -9.09 -2.50
CA ILE A 79 -4.35 -8.21 -2.66
C ILE A 79 -3.13 -9.04 -2.27
N GLY A 80 -2.10 -9.09 -3.11
CA GLY A 80 -0.88 -9.87 -2.81
C GLY A 80 -1.06 -11.39 -2.73
N HIS A 81 -2.23 -11.95 -3.13
CA HIS A 81 -2.48 -13.38 -3.01
C HIS A 81 -3.11 -13.99 -4.26
N SER A 82 -2.70 -15.24 -4.59
CA SER A 82 -3.30 -16.06 -5.65
C SER A 82 -2.94 -17.53 -5.50
N ASP A 83 -3.93 -18.38 -5.19
CA ASP A 83 -3.77 -19.84 -5.12
C ASP A 83 -3.33 -20.43 -6.47
N ASP A 84 -3.96 -19.99 -7.56
CA ASP A 84 -3.67 -20.50 -8.91
C ASP A 84 -2.22 -20.25 -9.33
N ARG A 85 -1.64 -19.13 -8.87
CA ARG A 85 -0.26 -18.75 -9.18
C ARG A 85 0.73 -19.20 -8.12
N LYS A 86 0.28 -19.82 -7.03
CA LYS A 86 1.10 -20.15 -5.85
C LYS A 86 1.88 -18.92 -5.38
N PHE A 87 1.15 -17.85 -5.15
CA PHE A 87 1.71 -16.56 -4.77
C PHE A 87 1.04 -16.06 -3.48
N ALA A 88 1.83 -15.74 -2.49
CA ALA A 88 1.45 -15.00 -1.31
C ALA A 88 2.58 -14.02 -1.00
N ALA A 89 2.34 -12.73 -1.15
CA ALA A 89 3.26 -11.70 -0.66
C ALA A 89 3.29 -11.73 0.87
N GLU A 90 4.35 -11.25 1.47
CA GLU A 90 4.46 -11.17 2.94
C GLU A 90 3.32 -10.37 3.59
N ILE A 91 2.70 -9.43 2.85
CA ILE A 91 1.48 -8.73 3.25
C ILE A 91 0.40 -9.04 2.23
N HIS A 92 -0.76 -9.51 2.66
CA HIS A 92 -1.85 -9.84 1.72
C HIS A 92 -3.23 -9.88 2.37
N THR A 93 -4.27 -10.02 1.54
CA THR A 93 -5.65 -10.25 1.99
C THR A 93 -6.23 -11.50 1.35
N HIS A 94 -7.08 -12.25 2.08
CA HIS A 94 -7.80 -13.40 1.52
C HIS A 94 -9.24 -13.06 1.10
N ASN A 95 -9.89 -12.17 1.82
CA ASN A 95 -11.29 -11.81 1.60
C ASN A 95 -11.52 -10.31 1.80
N THR A 96 -12.78 -9.87 1.80
CA THR A 96 -13.15 -8.45 1.91
C THR A 96 -13.43 -7.99 3.34
N SER A 97 -13.01 -8.74 4.35
CA SER A 97 -13.21 -8.38 5.77
C SER A 97 -12.39 -7.18 6.24
N GLY A 98 -11.37 -6.80 5.50
CA GLY A 98 -10.38 -5.80 5.92
C GLY A 98 -9.21 -6.39 6.72
N ILE A 99 -9.19 -7.70 6.96
CA ILE A 99 -8.06 -8.36 7.63
C ILE A 99 -6.88 -8.43 6.65
N VAL A 100 -5.79 -7.83 7.05
CA VAL A 100 -4.49 -7.85 6.38
C VAL A 100 -3.60 -8.85 7.11
N HIS A 101 -3.17 -9.88 6.39
CA HIS A 101 -2.24 -10.88 6.88
C HIS A 101 -0.81 -10.40 6.68
N VAL A 102 0.03 -10.62 7.66
CA VAL A 102 1.48 -10.47 7.59
C VAL A 102 2.08 -11.85 7.85
N GLU A 103 2.69 -12.42 6.84
CA GLU A 103 3.29 -13.74 6.86
C GLU A 103 4.74 -13.65 6.39
N SER A 104 5.70 -13.99 7.25
CA SER A 104 7.12 -13.91 6.90
C SER A 104 7.94 -15.06 7.48
N PRO A 105 8.94 -15.56 6.74
CA PRO A 105 9.89 -16.55 7.27
C PRO A 105 10.91 -15.94 8.23
N THR A 106 10.91 -14.62 8.39
CA THR A 106 11.77 -13.88 9.31
C THR A 106 10.96 -12.82 10.05
N GLU A 107 11.26 -12.61 11.34
CA GLU A 107 10.69 -11.49 12.09
C GLU A 107 11.25 -10.17 11.56
N GLN A 108 10.35 -9.28 11.11
CA GLN A 108 10.69 -7.94 10.64
C GLN A 108 9.49 -7.01 10.73
N THR A 109 9.74 -5.71 10.64
CA THR A 109 8.66 -4.72 10.69
C THR A 109 8.04 -4.52 9.32
N PHE A 110 6.73 -4.71 9.24
CA PHE A 110 5.91 -4.38 8.09
C PHE A 110 5.02 -3.18 8.38
N THR A 111 4.69 -2.41 7.35
CA THR A 111 3.96 -1.15 7.50
C THR A 111 2.73 -1.06 6.62
N LEU A 112 1.76 -0.25 7.05
CA LEU A 112 0.58 0.08 6.26
C LEU A 112 0.96 0.68 4.90
N GLY A 113 2.06 1.43 4.84
CA GLY A 113 2.59 1.98 3.59
C GLY A 113 2.91 0.92 2.56
N GLN A 114 3.54 -0.18 2.97
CA GLN A 114 3.87 -1.31 2.09
C GLN A 114 2.60 -2.02 1.58
N PHE A 115 1.59 -2.20 2.44
CA PHE A 115 0.29 -2.74 2.01
C PHE A 115 -0.37 -1.88 0.93
N PHE A 116 -0.39 -0.57 1.11
CA PHE A 116 -0.96 0.34 0.12
C PHE A 116 -0.15 0.39 -1.19
N ASP A 117 1.18 0.28 -1.11
CA ASP A 117 2.04 0.19 -2.30
C ASP A 117 1.74 -1.10 -3.08
N GLU A 118 1.59 -2.23 -2.39
CA GLU A 118 1.20 -3.50 -3.01
C GLU A 118 -0.20 -3.44 -3.60
N TRP A 119 -1.17 -2.87 -2.89
CA TRP A 119 -2.51 -2.65 -3.42
C TRP A 119 -2.51 -1.70 -4.62
N GLY A 120 -1.55 -0.77 -4.67
CA GLY A 120 -1.45 0.25 -5.71
C GLY A 120 -2.37 1.45 -5.48
N VAL A 121 -2.81 1.66 -4.26
CA VAL A 121 -3.59 2.82 -3.83
C VAL A 121 -2.68 3.80 -3.09
N SER A 122 -2.73 5.08 -3.44
CA SER A 122 -1.89 6.07 -2.77
C SER A 122 -2.37 6.30 -1.33
N LEU A 123 -1.43 6.34 -0.39
CA LEU A 123 -1.65 6.72 1.00
C LEU A 123 -0.66 7.80 1.39
N GLY A 124 -1.13 8.85 2.05
CA GLY A 124 -0.28 9.92 2.55
C GLY A 124 -0.85 10.55 3.81
N PRO A 125 -0.16 11.56 4.37
CA PRO A 125 -0.61 12.21 5.60
C PRO A 125 -2.01 12.85 5.52
N GLU A 126 -2.46 13.18 4.31
CA GLU A 126 -3.69 13.94 4.08
C GLU A 126 -4.63 13.28 3.07
N HIS A 127 -4.34 12.04 2.61
CA HIS A 127 -5.16 11.39 1.60
C HIS A 127 -5.11 9.86 1.66
N VAL A 128 -6.20 9.25 1.21
CA VAL A 128 -6.32 7.83 0.86
C VAL A 128 -6.86 7.76 -0.56
N GLY A 129 -6.08 7.24 -1.51
CA GLY A 129 -6.44 7.21 -2.93
C GLY A 129 -6.87 8.60 -3.43
N GLY A 130 -8.05 8.66 -4.05
CA GLY A 130 -8.67 9.90 -4.52
C GLY A 130 -9.82 10.40 -3.67
N LEU A 131 -9.99 9.90 -2.43
CA LEU A 131 -10.96 10.46 -1.51
C LEU A 131 -10.64 11.93 -1.21
N ARG A 132 -11.68 12.75 -1.13
CA ARG A 132 -11.56 14.21 -0.97
C ARG A 132 -12.06 14.62 0.39
N GLY A 133 -11.23 15.34 1.16
CA GLY A 133 -11.57 15.82 2.48
C GLY A 133 -10.39 15.81 3.43
N GLU A 134 -10.68 15.75 4.71
CA GLU A 134 -9.70 15.66 5.79
C GLU A 134 -9.55 14.21 6.24
N LEU A 135 -8.32 13.70 6.20
CA LEU A 135 -8.01 12.36 6.69
C LEU A 135 -7.81 12.38 8.20
N THR A 136 -8.58 11.58 8.90
CA THR A 136 -8.34 11.25 10.30
C THR A 136 -8.01 9.78 10.45
N VAL A 137 -7.01 9.49 11.29
CA VAL A 137 -6.47 8.15 11.50
C VAL A 137 -6.60 7.76 12.96
N TRP A 138 -7.08 6.54 13.20
CA TRP A 138 -7.04 5.91 14.52
C TRP A 138 -6.28 4.58 14.46
N VAL A 139 -5.57 4.28 15.53
CA VAL A 139 -4.90 3.00 15.77
C VAL A 139 -5.32 2.50 17.13
N ASP A 140 -5.92 1.34 17.19
CA ASP A 140 -6.41 0.70 18.41
C ASP A 140 -7.31 1.65 19.23
N GLY A 141 -8.22 2.35 18.54
CA GLY A 141 -9.17 3.30 19.13
C GLY A 141 -8.58 4.67 19.49
N HIS A 142 -7.29 4.90 19.28
CA HIS A 142 -6.62 6.16 19.64
C HIS A 142 -6.27 6.96 18.38
N ARG A 143 -6.57 8.27 18.39
CA ARG A 143 -6.22 9.16 17.28
C ARG A 143 -4.71 9.18 17.06
N ARG A 144 -4.29 8.89 15.84
CA ARG A 144 -2.90 8.93 15.40
C ARG A 144 -2.63 10.19 14.61
N ILE A 145 -1.54 10.90 14.93
CA ILE A 145 -1.04 12.05 14.16
C ILE A 145 0.22 11.63 13.42
N GLY A 146 0.42 12.15 12.22
CA GLY A 146 1.59 11.91 11.38
C GLY A 146 1.27 11.08 10.14
N ASN A 147 2.30 10.54 9.51
CA ASN A 147 2.15 9.80 8.27
C ASN A 147 1.57 8.39 8.54
N PRO A 148 0.36 8.07 8.04
CA PRO A 148 -0.24 6.75 8.24
C PRO A 148 0.58 5.62 7.62
N ARG A 149 1.40 5.90 6.63
CA ARG A 149 2.28 4.91 6.00
C ARG A 149 3.25 4.25 6.98
N SER A 150 3.60 4.95 8.08
CA SER A 150 4.52 4.44 9.10
C SER A 150 3.84 3.60 10.20
N ILE A 151 2.54 3.33 10.09
CA ILE A 151 1.85 2.46 11.03
C ILE A 151 2.35 1.02 10.80
N GLU A 152 2.88 0.42 11.86
CA GLU A 152 3.32 -0.97 11.84
C GLU A 152 2.10 -1.90 11.84
N LEU A 153 2.15 -2.96 11.05
CA LEU A 153 1.17 -4.03 11.02
C LEU A 153 1.57 -5.06 12.10
N THR A 154 0.79 -5.11 13.17
CA THR A 154 1.04 -6.02 14.29
C THR A 154 -0.22 -6.81 14.62
N ASP A 155 -0.06 -7.84 15.42
CA ASP A 155 -1.16 -8.74 15.73
C ASP A 155 -2.32 -8.03 16.41
N LEU A 156 -3.54 -8.34 15.96
CA LEU A 156 -4.83 -7.81 16.39
C LEU A 156 -4.95 -6.28 16.37
N ARG A 157 -4.02 -5.58 15.71
CA ARG A 157 -4.10 -4.13 15.53
C ARG A 157 -5.29 -3.74 14.66
N GLN A 158 -5.94 -2.65 15.04
CA GLN A 158 -7.03 -2.06 14.28
C GLN A 158 -6.63 -0.67 13.77
N VAL A 159 -6.64 -0.49 12.46
CA VAL A 159 -6.38 0.79 11.82
C VAL A 159 -7.66 1.29 11.16
N VAL A 160 -8.06 2.52 11.48
CA VAL A 160 -9.22 3.16 10.88
C VAL A 160 -8.78 4.45 10.18
N LEU A 161 -9.08 4.54 8.90
CA LEU A 161 -8.84 5.71 8.05
C LEU A 161 -10.20 6.31 7.69
N VAL A 162 -10.50 7.52 8.12
CA VAL A 162 -11.76 8.20 7.80
C VAL A 162 -11.45 9.49 7.06
N VAL A 163 -12.04 9.66 5.89
CA VAL A 163 -11.99 10.90 5.13
C VAL A 163 -13.35 11.58 5.23
N THR A 164 -13.40 12.78 5.81
CA THR A 164 -14.63 13.56 5.97
C THR A 164 -14.56 14.86 5.19
N THR A 165 -15.71 15.45 4.91
CA THR A 165 -15.76 16.84 4.42
C THR A 165 -15.07 17.77 5.42
N VAL A 166 -14.37 18.78 4.91
CA VAL A 166 -13.66 19.76 5.74
C VAL A 166 -14.62 20.39 6.77
N GLY A 167 -14.26 20.29 8.04
CA GLY A 167 -15.04 20.82 9.16
C GLY A 167 -16.10 19.87 9.73
N GLU A 168 -16.27 18.67 9.16
CA GLU A 168 -17.07 17.61 9.77
C GLU A 168 -16.26 16.88 10.84
N VAL A 169 -16.96 16.41 11.87
CA VAL A 169 -16.34 15.62 12.94
C VAL A 169 -16.36 14.15 12.51
N PRO A 170 -15.20 13.53 12.28
CA PRO A 170 -15.15 12.12 11.91
C PRO A 170 -15.61 11.23 13.08
N HIS A 171 -16.40 10.21 12.77
CA HIS A 171 -16.83 9.23 13.75
C HIS A 171 -15.90 8.01 13.74
N LEU A 172 -15.45 7.60 14.94
CA LEU A 172 -14.76 6.32 15.08
C LEU A 172 -15.81 5.21 15.11
N PRO A 173 -15.77 4.24 14.17
CA PRO A 173 -16.69 3.10 14.21
C PRO A 173 -16.45 2.22 15.44
N ALA A 174 -17.40 1.34 15.75
CA ALA A 174 -17.18 0.31 16.76
C ALA A 174 -15.93 -0.50 16.43
N PRO A 175 -15.20 -0.98 17.45
CA PRO A 175 -14.06 -1.86 17.25
C PRO A 175 -14.45 -3.06 16.39
N PHE A 176 -13.51 -3.52 15.56
CA PHE A 176 -13.70 -4.74 14.77
C PHE A 176 -13.79 -5.94 15.73
N ASP A 177 -14.82 -6.75 15.54
CA ASP A 177 -15.02 -7.99 16.30
C ASP A 177 -14.25 -9.11 15.60
N TRP A 178 -13.12 -9.48 16.20
CA TRP A 178 -12.24 -10.49 15.64
C TRP A 178 -12.92 -11.86 15.62
N PRO A 179 -12.92 -12.56 14.48
CA PRO A 179 -13.36 -13.94 14.44
C PRO A 179 -12.47 -14.83 15.35
N PRO A 180 -13.07 -15.84 16.06
CA PRO A 180 -12.34 -16.63 17.07
C PRO A 180 -11.06 -17.33 16.60
N GLN A 181 -10.88 -17.52 15.28
CA GLN A 181 -9.66 -18.13 14.74
C GLN A 181 -8.44 -17.19 14.76
N TYR A 182 -8.64 -15.92 15.12
CA TYR A 182 -7.57 -14.92 15.21
C TYR A 182 -7.24 -14.53 16.67
N ASP A 183 -8.01 -15.07 17.65
CA ASP A 183 -7.80 -14.83 19.09
C ASP A 183 -6.61 -15.64 19.63
#